data_e7b1e434914f2804b610a8226930f90f
#
_entry.id   e7b1e434914f2804b610a8226930f90f
#
_cell.length_a   1.000
_cell.length_b   1.000
_cell.length_c   1.000
_cell.angle_alpha   90.00
_cell.angle_beta   90.00
_cell.angle_gamma   90.00
#
_symmetry.space_group_name_H-M   'P 1'
#
loop_
_entity.id
_entity.type
_entity.pdbx_description
1 polymer ?
#
loop_
_entity_poly.entity_id
_entity_poly.type
_entity_poly.pdbx_seq_one_letter_code
_entity_poly.pdbx_strand_id
1 'polypeptide(L)'
;MSAMINRRTVLAGSAFTGLAALLAACGSNGSSTASSTNKLEAIKSAGKIRVGLEGTYRPFSFHDSNGTLVGFEKEIADLIAKDLGVTAEFIETPWDSLIAGVDADRYDIVINNVSATDERKQKYDFSVPYLYSEPKIAVKKDSSLQNVSEISGHSSAQSE
;
A
#
# COMPACT_ATOMS: atom_id res chain seq x y z
N MET A 1 -47.82 42.40 -15.71
CA MET A 1 -48.56 41.73 -14.63
C MET A 1 -48.17 40.24 -14.61
N SER A 2 -47.26 39.89 -13.75
CA SER A 2 -46.69 38.54 -13.69
C SER A 2 -47.47 37.73 -12.64
N ALA A 3 -48.05 36.63 -13.07
CA ALA A 3 -48.73 35.69 -12.19
C ALA A 3 -47.72 34.67 -11.59
N MET A 4 -47.52 34.74 -10.28
CA MET A 4 -46.74 33.77 -9.54
C MET A 4 -47.53 32.46 -9.37
N ILE A 5 -47.04 31.36 -9.90
CA ILE A 5 -47.60 30.03 -9.74
C ILE A 5 -47.07 29.47 -8.44
N ASN A 6 -47.94 29.24 -7.48
CA ASN A 6 -47.67 28.73 -6.16
C ASN A 6 -47.56 27.20 -6.18
N ARG A 7 -46.36 26.66 -5.81
CA ARG A 7 -46.00 25.22 -5.90
C ARG A 7 -46.51 24.32 -4.76
N ARG A 8 -47.60 24.69 -4.10
CA ARG A 8 -48.06 24.02 -2.85
C ARG A 8 -49.41 23.29 -2.91
N THR A 9 -49.94 22.96 -4.07
CA THR A 9 -51.25 22.29 -4.13
C THR A 9 -51.34 21.23 -5.23
N VAL A 10 -50.49 20.19 -5.16
CA VAL A 10 -50.76 18.91 -5.84
C VAL A 10 -50.18 17.78 -5.00
N LEU A 11 -50.81 17.47 -3.87
CA LEU A 11 -50.60 16.25 -3.10
C LEU A 11 -51.87 15.92 -2.34
N ALA A 12 -52.90 15.50 -3.04
CA ALA A 12 -53.99 14.77 -2.44
C ALA A 12 -54.70 13.89 -3.52
N GLY A 13 -54.58 12.63 -3.38
CA GLY A 13 -55.48 11.67 -4.04
C GLY A 13 -54.77 10.71 -5.02
N SER A 14 -54.41 9.52 -4.52
CA SER A 14 -54.78 8.25 -5.16
C SER A 14 -54.09 7.06 -4.53
N ALA A 15 -54.87 6.36 -3.72
CA ALA A 15 -55.03 4.88 -3.74
C ALA A 15 -53.82 4.04 -3.31
N PHE A 16 -53.87 3.63 -2.10
CA PHE A 16 -53.46 2.35 -1.52
C PHE A 16 -53.96 1.20 -2.37
N THR A 17 -53.06 0.51 -3.05
CA THR A 17 -53.14 -0.97 -3.34
C THR A 17 -51.92 -1.34 -4.18
N GLY A 18 -51.05 -2.20 -3.62
CA GLY A 18 -50.01 -2.85 -4.44
C GLY A 18 -48.56 -2.83 -3.96
N LEU A 19 -48.30 -2.73 -2.66
CA LEU A 19 -46.89 -2.76 -2.17
C LEU A 19 -46.67 -3.79 -1.05
N ALA A 20 -47.22 -4.98 -1.21
CA ALA A 20 -47.03 -6.06 -0.23
C ALA A 20 -46.30 -7.31 -0.78
N ALA A 21 -45.68 -7.25 -1.97
CA ALA A 21 -45.07 -8.41 -2.61
C ALA A 21 -43.55 -8.30 -2.87
N LEU A 22 -42.84 -7.29 -2.39
CA LEU A 22 -41.38 -7.10 -2.65
C LEU A 22 -40.51 -7.19 -1.41
N LEU A 23 -41.01 -7.53 -0.23
CA LEU A 23 -40.21 -7.69 1.00
C LEU A 23 -39.85 -9.14 1.34
N ALA A 24 -40.16 -10.13 0.48
CA ALA A 24 -39.85 -11.54 0.72
C ALA A 24 -38.55 -12.04 0.08
N ALA A 25 -37.75 -11.15 -0.54
CA ALA A 25 -36.50 -11.53 -1.21
C ALA A 25 -35.20 -11.23 -0.42
N CYS A 26 -35.29 -10.71 0.80
CA CYS A 26 -34.11 -10.46 1.66
C CYS A 26 -34.04 -11.37 2.88
N GLY A 27 -34.62 -12.53 2.83
CA GLY A 27 -34.66 -13.50 3.94
C GLY A 27 -33.94 -14.82 3.64
N SER A 28 -32.90 -14.82 2.83
CA SER A 28 -31.94 -15.92 2.84
C SER A 28 -30.87 -15.62 3.87
N ASN A 29 -30.97 -16.27 5.01
CA ASN A 29 -29.94 -16.38 6.04
C ASN A 29 -28.73 -17.10 5.42
N GLY A 30 -28.03 -16.43 4.52
CA GLY A 30 -26.68 -16.75 4.13
C GLY A 30 -25.79 -16.29 5.27
N SER A 31 -25.39 -17.21 6.14
CA SER A 31 -24.19 -17.02 6.93
C SER A 31 -23.10 -16.61 5.97
N SER A 32 -22.85 -15.31 5.88
CA SER A 32 -21.62 -14.78 5.34
C SER A 32 -20.51 -15.23 6.30
N THR A 33 -20.11 -16.50 6.19
CA THR A 33 -18.73 -16.83 6.48
C THR A 33 -17.96 -15.83 5.63
N ALA A 34 -17.41 -14.79 6.24
CA ALA A 34 -16.38 -13.98 5.64
C ALA A 34 -15.29 -15.00 5.29
N SER A 35 -15.35 -15.51 4.07
CA SER A 35 -14.26 -16.22 3.44
C SER A 35 -13.16 -15.18 3.43
N SER A 36 -12.23 -15.28 4.37
CA SER A 36 -10.96 -14.59 4.26
C SER A 36 -10.35 -15.14 2.99
N THR A 37 -10.66 -14.49 1.89
CA THR A 37 -10.11 -14.87 0.58
C THR A 37 -8.60 -14.79 0.80
N ASN A 38 -7.96 -15.97 0.75
CA ASN A 38 -6.52 -16.04 0.93
C ASN A 38 -5.90 -15.06 -0.06
N LYS A 39 -5.18 -14.06 0.43
CA LYS A 39 -4.60 -12.99 -0.41
C LYS A 39 -3.78 -13.59 -1.55
N LEU A 40 -3.08 -14.70 -1.28
CA LEU A 40 -2.31 -15.43 -2.28
C LEU A 40 -3.19 -15.99 -3.41
N GLU A 41 -4.36 -16.54 -3.07
CA GLU A 41 -5.31 -17.05 -4.08
C GLU A 41 -5.87 -15.91 -4.92
N ALA A 42 -6.15 -14.76 -4.30
CA ALA A 42 -6.60 -13.57 -5.02
C ALA A 42 -5.52 -13.07 -6.00
N ILE A 43 -4.25 -12.99 -5.59
CA ILE A 43 -3.11 -12.63 -6.44
C ILE A 43 -3.00 -13.59 -7.63
N LYS A 44 -3.02 -14.91 -7.39
CA LYS A 44 -2.94 -15.92 -8.44
C LYS A 44 -4.12 -15.85 -9.41
N SER A 45 -5.31 -15.66 -8.90
CA SER A 45 -6.52 -15.52 -9.73
C SER A 45 -6.49 -14.25 -10.58
N ALA A 46 -5.94 -13.14 -10.05
CA ALA A 46 -5.76 -11.89 -10.78
C ALA A 46 -4.62 -11.96 -11.82
N GLY A 47 -3.74 -12.97 -11.76
CA GLY A 47 -2.57 -13.12 -12.64
C GLY A 47 -1.50 -12.06 -12.44
N LYS A 48 -1.59 -11.28 -11.35
CA LYS A 48 -0.64 -10.20 -11.03
C LYS A 48 -0.49 -9.99 -9.53
N ILE A 49 0.69 -9.55 -9.11
CA ILE A 49 1.00 -9.07 -7.77
C ILE A 49 1.33 -7.59 -7.82
N ARG A 50 0.64 -6.77 -7.03
CA ARG A 50 0.89 -5.33 -6.92
C ARG A 50 2.01 -5.09 -5.91
N VAL A 51 3.05 -4.40 -6.32
CA VAL A 51 4.27 -4.15 -5.53
C VAL A 51 4.44 -2.65 -5.32
N GLY A 52 4.38 -2.20 -4.07
CA GLY A 52 4.69 -0.84 -3.68
C GLY A 52 6.20 -0.64 -3.49
N LEU A 53 6.75 0.40 -4.09
CA LEU A 53 8.14 0.85 -3.94
C LEU A 53 8.25 2.34 -4.29
N GLU A 54 9.41 2.99 -4.00
CA GLU A 54 9.59 4.42 -4.32
C GLU A 54 9.99 4.69 -5.76
N GLY A 55 10.81 3.84 -6.38
CA GLY A 55 11.34 4.07 -7.73
C GLY A 55 12.41 5.18 -7.82
N THR A 56 12.85 5.74 -6.70
CA THR A 56 13.84 6.83 -6.63
C THR A 56 15.08 6.48 -5.80
N TYR A 57 15.16 5.27 -5.28
CA TYR A 57 16.16 4.82 -4.31
C TYR A 57 17.23 3.92 -4.92
N ARG A 58 18.33 4.53 -5.42
CA ARG A 58 19.50 3.80 -5.96
C ARG A 58 20.30 3.10 -4.84
N PRO A 59 20.81 1.88 -5.06
CA PRO A 59 20.68 1.01 -6.24
C PRO A 59 19.47 0.05 -6.16
N PHE A 60 18.55 0.25 -5.21
CA PHE A 60 17.49 -0.68 -4.86
C PHE A 60 16.32 -0.66 -5.86
N SER A 61 15.70 0.51 -6.04
CA SER A 61 14.66 0.75 -7.03
C SER A 61 14.76 2.16 -7.60
N PHE A 62 15.02 2.29 -8.90
CA PHE A 62 15.22 3.59 -9.53
C PHE A 62 15.02 3.51 -11.05
N HIS A 63 14.89 4.67 -11.69
CA HIS A 63 14.84 4.74 -13.15
C HIS A 63 16.25 4.90 -13.75
N ASP A 64 16.54 4.12 -14.78
CA ASP A 64 17.75 4.25 -15.57
C ASP A 64 17.71 5.48 -16.50
N SER A 65 18.72 5.64 -17.35
CA SER A 65 18.78 6.76 -18.30
C SER A 65 17.68 6.76 -19.36
N ASN A 66 17.01 5.63 -19.56
CA ASN A 66 15.90 5.47 -20.51
C ASN A 66 14.53 5.62 -19.84
N GLY A 67 14.49 5.90 -18.53
CA GLY A 67 13.26 5.99 -17.76
C GLY A 67 12.67 4.63 -17.39
N THR A 68 13.43 3.54 -17.50
CA THR A 68 12.98 2.20 -17.12
C THR A 68 13.22 1.97 -15.64
N LEU A 69 12.22 1.46 -14.91
CA LEU A 69 12.39 1.04 -13.53
C LEU A 69 13.30 -0.18 -13.46
N VAL A 70 14.38 -0.05 -12.71
CA VAL A 70 15.43 -1.06 -12.52
C VAL A 70 15.88 -1.09 -11.06
N GLY A 71 16.69 -2.07 -10.71
CA GLY A 71 17.32 -2.18 -9.39
C GLY A 71 17.03 -3.49 -8.69
N PHE A 72 17.79 -3.72 -7.64
CA PHE A 72 17.80 -4.96 -6.88
C PHE A 72 16.41 -5.40 -6.38
N GLU A 73 15.64 -4.46 -5.83
CA GLU A 73 14.31 -4.76 -5.29
C GLU A 73 13.28 -5.04 -6.39
N LYS A 74 13.44 -4.37 -7.52
CA LYS A 74 12.62 -4.68 -8.71
C LYS A 74 12.89 -6.11 -9.20
N GLU A 75 14.15 -6.55 -9.21
CA GLU A 75 14.51 -7.91 -9.58
C GLU A 75 13.98 -8.95 -8.60
N ILE A 76 14.02 -8.67 -7.28
CA ILE A 76 13.40 -9.54 -6.26
C ILE A 76 11.90 -9.67 -6.51
N ALA A 77 11.21 -8.55 -6.77
CA ALA A 77 9.77 -8.56 -7.04
C ALA A 77 9.43 -9.40 -8.28
N ASP A 78 10.22 -9.29 -9.35
CA ASP A 78 10.05 -10.10 -10.54
C ASP A 78 10.24 -11.60 -10.27
N LEU A 79 11.23 -11.96 -9.46
CA LEU A 79 11.48 -13.35 -9.06
C LEU A 79 10.29 -13.91 -8.24
N ILE A 80 9.76 -13.13 -7.30
CA ILE A 80 8.58 -13.50 -6.51
C ILE A 80 7.38 -13.70 -7.44
N ALA A 81 7.12 -12.75 -8.34
CA ALA A 81 6.01 -12.84 -9.29
C ALA A 81 6.14 -14.09 -10.19
N LYS A 82 7.34 -14.36 -10.69
CA LYS A 82 7.64 -15.53 -11.50
C LYS A 82 7.38 -16.84 -10.73
N ASP A 83 7.81 -16.92 -9.49
CA ASP A 83 7.63 -18.10 -8.62
C ASP A 83 6.13 -18.35 -8.33
N LEU A 84 5.36 -17.28 -8.18
CA LEU A 84 3.90 -17.34 -8.01
C LEU A 84 3.14 -17.64 -9.31
N GLY A 85 3.81 -17.58 -10.47
CA GLY A 85 3.19 -17.75 -11.79
C GLY A 85 2.34 -16.56 -12.22
N VAL A 86 2.68 -15.34 -11.76
CA VAL A 86 1.98 -14.08 -12.05
C VAL A 86 2.94 -13.03 -12.59
N THR A 87 2.45 -11.83 -12.91
CA THR A 87 3.27 -10.68 -13.29
C THR A 87 3.37 -9.67 -12.16
N ALA A 88 4.52 -8.98 -11.99
CA ALA A 88 4.66 -7.87 -11.07
C ALA A 88 4.10 -6.58 -11.69
N GLU A 89 3.24 -5.88 -10.95
CA GLU A 89 2.75 -4.55 -11.26
C GLU A 89 3.33 -3.59 -10.23
N PHE A 90 4.19 -2.66 -10.66
CA PHE A 90 4.88 -1.73 -9.76
C PHE A 90 4.07 -0.46 -9.56
N ILE A 91 3.89 -0.05 -8.30
CA ILE A 91 3.14 1.13 -7.90
C ILE A 91 4.08 2.03 -7.11
N GLU A 92 4.64 3.02 -7.82
CA GLU A 92 5.57 3.97 -7.23
C GLU A 92 4.83 4.91 -6.27
N THR A 93 5.35 4.99 -5.05
CA THR A 93 4.71 5.72 -3.97
C THR A 93 5.79 6.35 -3.09
N PRO A 94 5.71 7.66 -2.75
CA PRO A 94 6.64 8.30 -1.84
C PRO A 94 6.71 7.59 -0.48
N TRP A 95 7.90 7.59 0.14
CA TRP A 95 8.16 6.90 1.40
C TRP A 95 7.12 7.16 2.49
N ASP A 96 6.75 8.41 2.72
CA ASP A 96 5.82 8.82 3.78
C ASP A 96 4.43 8.16 3.67
N SER A 97 4.03 7.75 2.48
CA SER A 97 2.74 7.11 2.21
C SER A 97 2.85 5.64 1.81
N LEU A 98 4.09 5.13 1.68
CA LEU A 98 4.33 3.79 1.15
C LEU A 98 3.74 2.70 2.05
N ILE A 99 4.04 2.71 3.35
CA ILE A 99 3.55 1.67 4.27
C ILE A 99 2.03 1.78 4.45
N ALA A 100 1.50 3.00 4.57
CA ALA A 100 0.06 3.23 4.69
C ALA A 100 -0.74 2.76 3.46
N GLY A 101 -0.10 2.64 2.31
CA GLY A 101 -0.72 2.10 1.10
C GLY A 101 -1.11 0.64 1.21
N VAL A 102 -0.48 -0.15 2.11
CA VAL A 102 -0.88 -1.53 2.43
C VAL A 102 -2.24 -1.53 3.12
N ASP A 103 -2.43 -0.65 4.11
CA ASP A 103 -3.70 -0.51 4.84
C ASP A 103 -4.84 -0.09 3.91
N ALA A 104 -4.52 0.69 2.89
CA ALA A 104 -5.47 1.17 1.88
C ALA A 104 -5.66 0.20 0.70
N ASP A 105 -5.09 -1.01 0.76
CA ASP A 105 -5.13 -2.03 -0.30
C ASP A 105 -4.67 -1.50 -1.69
N ARG A 106 -3.71 -0.56 -1.70
CA ARG A 106 -3.16 -0.03 -2.95
C ARG A 106 -2.25 -1.04 -3.65
N TYR A 107 -1.55 -1.86 -2.88
CA TYR A 107 -0.68 -2.94 -3.35
C TYR A 107 -0.75 -4.13 -2.39
N ASP A 108 -0.24 -5.26 -2.84
CA ASP A 108 -0.30 -6.52 -2.13
C ASP A 108 0.90 -6.71 -1.20
N ILE A 109 2.06 -6.20 -1.63
CA ILE A 109 3.33 -6.20 -0.88
C ILE A 109 4.07 -4.88 -1.06
N VAL A 110 4.97 -4.58 -0.13
CA VAL A 110 5.96 -3.51 -0.24
C VAL A 110 7.35 -4.11 -0.25
N ILE A 111 8.17 -3.70 -1.23
CA ILE A 111 9.59 -4.01 -1.31
C ILE A 111 10.33 -2.70 -1.48
N ASN A 112 10.90 -2.16 -0.40
CA ASN A 112 11.57 -0.85 -0.39
C ASN A 112 12.56 -0.74 0.78
N ASN A 113 13.36 -1.77 1.01
CA ASN A 113 14.35 -1.82 2.09
C ASN A 113 13.77 -1.43 3.48
N VAL A 114 12.50 -1.80 3.70
CA VAL A 114 11.76 -1.44 4.92
C VAL A 114 12.31 -2.24 6.09
N SER A 115 12.84 -1.55 7.08
CA SER A 115 13.31 -2.17 8.33
C SER A 115 12.15 -2.79 9.10
N ALA A 116 12.28 -4.05 9.48
CA ALA A 116 11.30 -4.77 10.28
C ALA A 116 11.46 -4.42 11.78
N THR A 117 11.08 -3.18 12.15
CA THR A 117 11.11 -2.74 13.55
C THR A 117 10.02 -3.44 14.36
N ASP A 118 10.19 -3.49 15.68
CA ASP A 118 9.20 -4.13 16.55
C ASP A 118 7.83 -3.44 16.49
N GLU A 119 7.79 -2.12 16.33
CA GLU A 119 6.57 -1.36 16.12
C GLU A 119 5.85 -1.80 14.83
N ARG A 120 6.58 -1.90 13.73
CA ARG A 120 6.01 -2.32 12.44
C ARG A 120 5.53 -3.76 12.45
N LYS A 121 6.25 -4.66 13.13
CA LYS A 121 5.86 -6.08 13.28
C LYS A 121 4.57 -6.28 14.10
N GLN A 122 4.17 -5.30 14.90
CA GLN A 122 2.88 -5.35 15.60
C GLN A 122 1.69 -5.16 14.64
N LYS A 123 1.92 -4.60 13.46
CA LYS A 123 0.87 -4.22 12.52
C LYS A 123 0.95 -4.93 11.17
N TYR A 124 2.16 -5.29 10.74
CA TYR A 124 2.42 -5.87 9.42
C TYR A 124 3.22 -7.16 9.54
N ASP A 125 2.95 -8.10 8.64
CA ASP A 125 3.77 -9.28 8.46
C ASP A 125 5.00 -8.96 7.60
N PHE A 126 6.13 -9.54 7.97
CA PHE A 126 7.40 -9.40 7.26
C PHE A 126 7.90 -10.77 6.79
N SER A 127 8.52 -10.79 5.62
CA SER A 127 9.30 -11.94 5.17
C SER A 127 10.57 -12.14 6.02
N VAL A 128 11.30 -13.21 5.77
CA VAL A 128 12.72 -13.27 6.18
C VAL A 128 13.47 -12.09 5.54
N PRO A 129 14.46 -11.51 6.23
CA PRO A 129 15.25 -10.42 5.68
C PRO A 129 15.96 -10.84 4.38
N TYR A 130 15.80 -10.09 3.32
CA TYR A 130 16.53 -10.26 2.07
C TYR A 130 17.82 -9.42 1.99
N LEU A 131 17.98 -8.47 2.93
CA LEU A 131 19.14 -7.60 3.06
C LEU A 131 19.42 -7.32 4.53
N TYR A 132 20.69 -7.29 4.87
CA TYR A 132 21.19 -6.82 6.18
C TYR A 132 22.03 -5.57 5.96
N SER A 133 21.73 -4.51 6.65
CA SER A 133 22.52 -3.28 6.66
C SER A 133 22.82 -2.84 8.09
N GLU A 134 23.99 -2.25 8.27
CA GLU A 134 24.35 -1.61 9.53
C GLU A 134 24.39 -0.11 9.32
N PRO A 135 23.72 0.67 10.17
CA PRO A 135 23.87 2.12 10.13
C PRO A 135 25.33 2.51 10.38
N LYS A 136 25.86 3.39 9.56
CA LYS A 136 27.22 3.92 9.68
C LYS A 136 27.14 5.43 9.77
N ILE A 137 28.07 6.01 10.54
CA ILE A 137 28.22 7.46 10.63
C ILE A 137 29.45 7.86 9.82
N ALA A 138 29.23 8.72 8.84
CA ALA A 138 30.31 9.29 8.05
C ALA A 138 30.84 10.54 8.73
N VAL A 139 32.13 10.61 8.93
CA VAL A 139 32.83 11.80 9.44
C VAL A 139 33.94 12.18 8.47
N LYS A 140 34.46 13.39 8.56
CA LYS A 140 35.63 13.79 7.76
C LYS A 140 36.82 12.88 8.07
N LYS A 141 37.68 12.63 7.06
CA LYS A 141 38.84 11.75 7.19
C LYS A 141 39.79 12.15 8.31
N ASP A 142 39.88 13.43 8.59
CA ASP A 142 40.71 14.05 9.63
C ASP A 142 39.95 14.35 10.93
N SER A 143 38.76 13.80 11.10
CA SER A 143 37.94 13.95 12.29
C SER A 143 38.58 13.27 13.48
N SER A 144 38.51 13.93 14.66
CA SER A 144 38.86 13.33 15.94
C SER A 144 37.84 12.33 16.47
N LEU A 145 36.62 12.30 15.88
CA LEU A 145 35.57 11.39 16.29
C LEU A 145 35.87 9.97 15.80
N GLN A 146 36.09 9.04 16.70
CA GLN A 146 36.43 7.66 16.41
C GLN A 146 35.32 6.69 16.82
N ASN A 147 34.44 7.12 17.73
CA ASN A 147 33.38 6.26 18.28
C ASN A 147 32.03 6.97 18.28
N VAL A 148 30.94 6.19 18.19
CA VAL A 148 29.56 6.70 18.24
C VAL A 148 29.28 7.48 19.53
N SER A 149 29.88 7.09 20.66
CA SER A 149 29.72 7.75 21.95
C SER A 149 30.26 9.19 21.99
N GLU A 150 31.16 9.52 21.08
CA GLU A 150 31.78 10.85 21.01
C GLU A 150 30.94 11.88 20.24
N ILE A 151 29.83 11.46 19.64
CA ILE A 151 28.95 12.30 18.81
C ILE A 151 28.09 13.25 19.66
N SER A 152 27.96 12.97 20.95
CA SER A 152 27.17 13.81 21.86
C SER A 152 27.66 15.28 21.80
N GLY A 153 26.73 16.21 21.53
CA GLY A 153 27.05 17.64 21.39
C GLY A 153 27.46 18.07 19.98
N HIS A 154 27.55 17.17 19.02
CA HIS A 154 27.81 17.47 17.62
C HIS A 154 26.54 17.51 16.78
N SER A 155 26.54 18.30 15.71
CA SER A 155 25.46 18.32 14.73
C SER A 155 25.60 17.17 13.76
N SER A 156 24.49 16.48 13.47
CA SER A 156 24.42 15.43 12.46
C SER A 156 23.43 15.80 11.35
N ALA A 157 23.67 15.31 10.15
CA ALA A 157 22.74 15.38 9.04
C ALA A 157 22.41 13.96 8.59
N GLN A 158 21.15 13.73 8.25
CA GLN A 158 20.70 12.47 7.67
C GLN A 158 19.70 12.78 6.54
N SER A 159 19.61 11.88 5.57
CA SER A 159 18.50 11.90 4.61
C SER A 159 17.22 11.45 5.29
N GLU A 160 16.11 12.08 4.94
CA GLU A 160 14.78 11.61 5.31
C GLU A 160 14.47 10.27 4.64
#